data_f4eb25e4c0a5427e2d0b24d42ad7e23d
#
_entry.id   f4eb25e4c0a5427e2d0b24d42ad7e23d
#
_cell.length_a   1.000
_cell.length_b   1.000
_cell.length_c   1.000
_cell.angle_alpha   90.00
_cell.angle_beta   90.00
_cell.angle_gamma   90.00
#
_symmetry.space_group_name_H-M   'P 1'
#
loop_
_entity.id
_entity.type
_entity.pdbx_description
1 polymer ?
#
loop_
_entity_poly.entity_id
_entity_poly.type
_entity_poly.pdbx_seq_one_letter_code
_entity_poly.pdbx_strand_id
1 'polypeptide(L)'
;MTTNLTDRTAWTKRYAAIGTIALLVSGNASASPVRMSRSANVKAPVSSVWSLIGPFCAIKDWLPPVGQCIEDGKAPSTRILVTKDGKAAFVETQTARSEAGHSYSYRFLSSPLPVSNYTSTIKVTANGKGSSTITWTGSYKPEPGKEKAANEALSGVYEAGLTEIQRRFSK
;
A
#
# COMPACT_ATOMS: atom_id res chain seq x y z
N MET A 1 -52.80 -84.94 15.12
CA MET A 1 -53.79 -83.86 15.49
C MET A 1 -53.11 -82.57 15.71
N THR A 2 -53.48 -81.63 14.84
CA THR A 2 -53.59 -80.20 15.06
C THR A 2 -52.33 -79.41 15.50
N THR A 3 -51.67 -78.78 14.55
CA THR A 3 -51.75 -77.29 14.23
C THR A 3 -51.39 -76.34 15.36
N ASN A 4 -50.38 -75.50 15.20
CA ASN A 4 -50.61 -74.16 14.74
C ASN A 4 -49.33 -73.43 14.43
N LEU A 5 -49.35 -72.71 13.32
CA LEU A 5 -48.47 -71.65 12.87
C LEU A 5 -48.53 -70.46 13.85
N THR A 6 -47.44 -69.78 14.04
CA THR A 6 -47.44 -68.30 14.08
C THR A 6 -46.09 -67.79 13.57
N ASP A 7 -46.20 -67.24 12.42
CA ASP A 7 -45.29 -66.38 11.72
C ASP A 7 -45.02 -65.10 12.52
N ARG A 8 -43.80 -64.73 12.74
CA ARG A 8 -43.40 -63.42 13.21
C ARG A 8 -42.29 -62.88 12.39
N THR A 9 -42.68 -62.23 11.31
CA THR A 9 -41.84 -61.38 10.49
C THR A 9 -41.27 -60.25 11.34
N ALA A 10 -39.97 -60.30 11.59
CA ALA A 10 -39.21 -59.18 12.23
C ALA A 10 -38.83 -58.16 11.15
N TRP A 11 -39.45 -57.03 11.22
CA TRP A 11 -39.11 -55.83 10.42
C TRP A 11 -37.83 -55.23 10.95
N THR A 12 -36.71 -55.47 10.30
CA THR A 12 -35.46 -54.75 10.53
C THR A 12 -35.53 -53.40 9.84
N LYS A 13 -35.74 -52.33 10.65
CA LYS A 13 -35.58 -50.96 10.18
C LYS A 13 -34.11 -50.66 9.90
N ARG A 14 -33.77 -50.53 8.62
CA ARG A 14 -32.49 -50.01 8.17
C ARG A 14 -32.51 -48.47 8.31
N TYR A 15 -31.82 -47.94 9.28
CA TYR A 15 -31.57 -46.49 9.35
C TYR A 15 -30.42 -46.16 8.39
N ALA A 16 -30.77 -45.48 7.29
CA ALA A 16 -29.79 -44.89 6.41
C ALA A 16 -29.23 -43.64 7.10
N ALA A 17 -27.99 -43.70 7.56
CA ALA A 17 -27.28 -42.54 8.05
C ALA A 17 -26.89 -41.65 6.87
N ILE A 18 -27.62 -40.53 6.69
CA ILE A 18 -27.25 -39.49 5.73
C ILE A 18 -26.12 -38.69 6.37
N GLY A 19 -24.88 -39.02 5.99
CA GLY A 19 -23.71 -38.23 6.38
C GLY A 19 -23.73 -36.88 5.65
N THR A 20 -24.03 -35.80 6.38
CA THR A 20 -23.91 -34.43 5.88
C THR A 20 -22.43 -34.08 5.78
N ILE A 21 -21.85 -34.11 4.58
CA ILE A 21 -20.52 -33.59 4.32
C ILE A 21 -20.61 -32.06 4.34
N ALA A 22 -20.20 -31.44 5.44
CA ALA A 22 -20.01 -30.00 5.49
C ALA A 22 -18.75 -29.65 4.68
N LEU A 23 -18.93 -29.13 3.46
CA LEU A 23 -17.85 -28.49 2.72
C LEU A 23 -17.45 -27.19 3.46
N LEU A 24 -16.31 -27.23 4.15
CA LEU A 24 -15.65 -26.04 4.64
C LEU A 24 -15.09 -25.29 3.41
N VAL A 25 -15.86 -24.35 2.89
CA VAL A 25 -15.36 -23.37 1.91
C VAL A 25 -14.44 -22.42 2.69
N SER A 26 -13.14 -22.70 2.68
CA SER A 26 -12.13 -21.76 3.14
C SER A 26 -12.11 -20.58 2.16
N GLY A 27 -12.95 -19.59 2.41
CA GLY A 27 -12.93 -18.34 1.67
C GLY A 27 -11.59 -17.65 1.93
N ASN A 28 -10.74 -17.54 0.92
CA ASN A 28 -9.58 -16.65 0.95
C ASN A 28 -10.11 -15.22 1.07
N ALA A 29 -10.19 -14.69 2.28
CA ALA A 29 -10.48 -13.30 2.52
C ALA A 29 -9.30 -12.47 1.99
N SER A 30 -9.38 -12.03 0.73
CA SER A 30 -8.46 -11.04 0.21
C SER A 30 -8.62 -9.76 1.03
N ALA A 31 -7.55 -9.36 1.72
CA ALA A 31 -7.56 -8.11 2.46
C ALA A 31 -7.96 -6.94 1.55
N SER A 32 -8.90 -6.14 2.02
CA SER A 32 -9.32 -4.93 1.30
C SER A 32 -8.16 -3.93 1.21
N PRO A 33 -8.06 -3.13 0.12
CA PRO A 33 -7.02 -2.12 0.02
C PRO A 33 -7.12 -1.11 1.16
N VAL A 34 -6.01 -0.86 1.82
CA VAL A 34 -5.87 0.22 2.80
C VAL A 34 -5.53 1.51 2.05
N ARG A 35 -6.18 2.61 2.45
CA ARG A 35 -5.89 3.95 1.94
C ARG A 35 -5.27 4.78 3.05
N MET A 36 -4.27 5.58 2.71
CA MET A 36 -3.62 6.48 3.62
C MET A 36 -3.43 7.85 2.98
N SER A 37 -3.41 8.89 3.79
CA SER A 37 -3.12 10.26 3.37
C SER A 37 -2.42 10.99 4.51
N ARG A 38 -1.39 11.76 4.15
CA ARG A 38 -0.71 12.70 5.04
C ARG A 38 -0.54 14.01 4.30
N SER A 39 -0.56 15.11 5.03
CA SER A 39 -0.32 16.43 4.45
C SER A 39 0.51 17.32 5.38
N ALA A 40 1.18 18.27 4.77
CA ALA A 40 1.97 19.28 5.48
C ALA A 40 1.81 20.64 4.81
N ASN A 41 1.71 21.69 5.61
CA ASN A 41 1.73 23.07 5.14
C ASN A 41 3.15 23.64 5.25
N VAL A 42 3.55 24.39 4.24
CA VAL A 42 4.85 25.08 4.19
C VAL A 42 4.68 26.54 3.79
N LYS A 43 5.52 27.43 4.33
CA LYS A 43 5.55 28.85 3.99
C LYS A 43 6.44 29.07 2.77
N ALA A 44 6.02 28.52 1.64
CA ALA A 44 6.70 28.65 0.36
C ALA A 44 5.69 28.53 -0.80
N PRO A 45 5.90 29.24 -1.91
CA PRO A 45 5.03 29.12 -3.08
C PRO A 45 5.15 27.72 -3.70
N VAL A 46 4.10 27.28 -4.39
CA VAL A 46 4.01 25.96 -5.03
C VAL A 46 5.23 25.65 -5.91
N SER A 47 5.70 26.63 -6.68
CA SER A 47 6.85 26.47 -7.57
C SER A 47 8.13 26.10 -6.81
N SER A 48 8.40 26.73 -5.68
CA SER A 48 9.57 26.43 -4.84
C SER A 48 9.49 25.03 -4.24
N VAL A 49 8.32 24.63 -3.76
CA VAL A 49 8.10 23.28 -3.23
C VAL A 49 8.22 22.25 -4.33
N TRP A 50 7.62 22.51 -5.49
CA TRP A 50 7.68 21.60 -6.64
C TRP A 50 9.09 21.43 -7.19
N SER A 51 9.88 22.50 -7.23
CA SER A 51 11.31 22.43 -7.60
C SER A 51 12.10 21.49 -6.69
N LEU A 52 11.75 21.41 -5.40
CA LEU A 52 12.40 20.50 -4.45
C LEU A 52 11.94 19.04 -4.63
N ILE A 53 10.63 18.79 -4.77
CA ILE A 53 10.08 17.43 -4.67
C ILE A 53 9.62 16.85 -6.01
N GLY A 54 9.47 17.69 -7.04
CA GLY A 54 8.94 17.28 -8.35
C GLY A 54 9.85 16.36 -9.16
N PRO A 55 11.16 16.59 -9.27
CA PRO A 55 12.03 15.66 -9.96
C PRO A 55 12.00 14.28 -9.31
N PHE A 56 11.85 13.21 -10.12
CA PHE A 56 11.50 11.89 -9.59
C PHE A 56 12.59 11.32 -8.68
N CYS A 57 13.86 11.55 -9.01
CA CYS A 57 15.00 11.15 -8.15
C CYS A 57 15.42 12.19 -7.10
N ALA A 58 14.78 13.37 -7.03
CA ALA A 58 15.01 14.32 -5.93
C ALA A 58 14.57 13.78 -4.56
N ILE A 59 13.81 12.68 -4.54
CA ILE A 59 13.41 12.00 -3.30
C ILE A 59 14.59 11.67 -2.39
N LYS A 60 15.77 11.37 -2.92
CA LYS A 60 17.00 11.13 -2.16
C LYS A 60 17.46 12.36 -1.36
N ASP A 61 17.05 13.54 -1.78
CA ASP A 61 17.47 14.80 -1.16
C ASP A 61 16.56 15.23 -0.01
N TRP A 62 15.29 14.81 -0.04
CA TRP A 62 14.28 15.24 0.94
C TRP A 62 13.62 14.11 1.74
N LEU A 63 13.79 12.83 1.37
CA LEU A 63 13.28 11.70 2.16
C LEU A 63 14.40 11.09 3.00
N PRO A 64 14.41 11.29 4.34
CA PRO A 64 15.56 10.97 5.20
C PRO A 64 16.10 9.53 5.10
N PRO A 65 15.29 8.48 4.96
CA PRO A 65 15.82 7.11 4.86
C PRO A 65 16.51 6.81 3.52
N VAL A 66 16.28 7.60 2.46
CA VAL A 66 16.85 7.34 1.13
C VAL A 66 18.28 7.88 1.05
N GLY A 67 19.20 7.02 0.64
CA GLY A 67 20.62 7.37 0.44
C GLY A 67 20.97 7.56 -1.03
N GLN A 68 20.38 6.76 -1.92
CA GLN A 68 20.65 6.80 -3.36
C GLN A 68 19.36 6.68 -4.16
N CYS A 69 19.37 7.29 -5.34
CA CYS A 69 18.31 7.13 -6.34
C CYS A 69 18.97 7.00 -7.71
N ILE A 70 18.59 5.96 -8.44
CA ILE A 70 19.05 5.68 -9.80
C ILE A 70 17.81 5.64 -10.69
N GLU A 71 17.78 6.43 -11.74
CA GLU A 71 16.67 6.53 -12.69
C GLU A 71 17.08 5.94 -14.06
N ASP A 72 16.16 5.22 -14.70
CA ASP A 72 16.45 4.51 -15.96
C ASP A 72 16.40 5.42 -17.21
N GLY A 73 15.96 6.67 -17.03
CA GLY A 73 15.86 7.67 -18.13
C GLY A 73 14.81 7.36 -19.18
N LYS A 74 13.90 6.40 -18.94
CA LYS A 74 12.82 6.01 -19.87
C LYS A 74 11.52 6.74 -19.55
N ALA A 75 10.53 6.55 -20.40
CA ALA A 75 9.16 7.00 -20.19
C ALA A 75 8.19 5.81 -20.34
N PRO A 76 7.44 5.46 -19.28
CA PRO A 76 7.46 6.05 -17.93
C PRO A 76 8.77 5.75 -17.20
N SER A 77 9.23 6.71 -16.40
CA SER A 77 10.48 6.59 -15.65
C SER A 77 10.36 5.56 -14.53
N THR A 78 11.42 4.76 -14.35
CA THR A 78 11.57 3.84 -13.23
C THR A 78 12.80 4.26 -12.42
N ARG A 79 12.66 4.25 -11.08
CA ARG A 79 13.76 4.55 -10.17
C ARG A 79 14.03 3.39 -9.22
N ILE A 80 15.29 3.25 -8.84
CA ILE A 80 15.73 2.38 -7.75
C ILE A 80 16.17 3.29 -6.61
N LEU A 81 15.55 3.11 -5.46
CA LEU A 81 15.90 3.78 -4.21
C LEU A 81 16.66 2.81 -3.33
N VAL A 82 17.79 3.23 -2.79
CA VAL A 82 18.54 2.45 -1.80
C VAL A 82 18.56 3.24 -0.49
N THR A 83 18.30 2.56 0.62
CA THR A 83 18.36 3.18 1.95
C THR A 83 19.77 3.60 2.31
N LYS A 84 19.92 4.58 3.22
CA LYS A 84 21.25 5.09 3.64
C LYS A 84 22.16 4.01 4.23
N ASP A 85 21.57 3.02 4.90
CA ASP A 85 22.31 1.89 5.48
C ASP A 85 22.59 0.76 4.45
N GLY A 86 22.11 0.92 3.22
CA GLY A 86 22.29 -0.05 2.14
C GLY A 86 21.51 -1.36 2.28
N LYS A 87 20.65 -1.48 3.32
CA LYS A 87 19.99 -2.76 3.64
C LYS A 87 18.69 -3.01 2.88
N ALA A 88 18.09 -1.97 2.30
CA ALA A 88 16.85 -2.09 1.57
C ALA A 88 16.91 -1.33 0.24
N ALA A 89 16.26 -1.90 -0.77
CA ALA A 89 16.06 -1.27 -2.07
C ALA A 89 14.58 -1.34 -2.47
N PHE A 90 14.12 -0.29 -3.14
CA PHE A 90 12.76 -0.17 -3.67
C PHE A 90 12.86 0.10 -5.16
N VAL A 91 12.03 -0.54 -5.95
CA VAL A 91 11.91 -0.26 -7.39
C VAL A 91 10.53 0.33 -7.62
N GLU A 92 10.49 1.53 -8.17
CA GLU A 92 9.26 2.28 -8.39
C GLU A 92 9.16 2.75 -9.84
N THR A 93 7.97 2.66 -10.42
CA THR A 93 7.71 3.26 -11.73
C THR A 93 6.70 4.39 -11.61
N GLN A 94 6.97 5.49 -12.31
CA GLN A 94 6.05 6.63 -12.40
C GLN A 94 4.85 6.23 -13.26
N THR A 95 3.65 6.43 -12.75
CA THR A 95 2.40 6.04 -13.44
C THR A 95 1.65 7.23 -14.01
N ALA A 96 1.87 8.42 -13.44
CA ALA A 96 1.32 9.68 -13.94
C ALA A 96 2.20 10.86 -13.50
N ARG A 97 2.17 11.95 -14.27
CA ARG A 97 2.83 13.20 -13.95
C ARG A 97 2.06 14.37 -14.54
N SER A 98 1.93 15.46 -13.78
CA SER A 98 1.35 16.72 -14.21
C SER A 98 2.20 17.87 -13.70
N GLU A 99 2.90 18.55 -14.59
CA GLU A 99 3.66 19.75 -14.24
C GLU A 99 2.72 20.90 -13.84
N ALA A 100 1.67 21.12 -14.62
CA ALA A 100 0.67 22.14 -14.30
C ALA A 100 -0.09 21.86 -13.00
N GLY A 101 -0.33 20.56 -12.69
CA GLY A 101 -0.97 20.12 -11.46
C GLY A 101 -0.02 19.91 -10.28
N HIS A 102 1.28 20.10 -10.48
CA HIS A 102 2.36 19.88 -9.51
C HIS A 102 2.18 18.55 -8.75
N SER A 103 2.05 17.46 -9.53
CA SER A 103 1.81 16.13 -8.98
C SER A 103 2.47 15.04 -9.80
N TYR A 104 2.85 13.95 -9.12
CA TYR A 104 3.17 12.69 -9.78
C TYR A 104 2.64 11.51 -8.97
N SER A 105 2.36 10.43 -9.70
CA SER A 105 1.95 9.16 -9.12
C SER A 105 2.96 8.07 -9.48
N TYR A 106 3.10 7.08 -8.62
CA TYR A 106 4.00 5.96 -8.82
C TYR A 106 3.47 4.70 -8.15
N ARG A 107 4.05 3.56 -8.48
CA ARG A 107 3.76 2.27 -7.85
C ARG A 107 5.05 1.51 -7.58
N PHE A 108 5.02 0.63 -6.59
CA PHE A 108 6.09 -0.34 -6.42
C PHE A 108 6.08 -1.39 -7.54
N LEU A 109 7.26 -1.66 -8.09
CA LEU A 109 7.55 -2.88 -8.84
C LEU A 109 8.17 -3.92 -7.92
N SER A 110 8.99 -3.47 -6.94
CA SER A 110 9.59 -4.30 -5.89
C SER A 110 9.77 -3.47 -4.62
N SER A 111 9.54 -4.10 -3.48
CA SER A 111 9.66 -3.49 -2.16
C SER A 111 9.91 -4.56 -1.10
N PRO A 112 10.74 -4.29 -0.07
CA PRO A 112 10.91 -5.18 1.07
C PRO A 112 9.78 -5.04 2.11
N LEU A 113 8.85 -4.10 1.93
CA LEU A 113 7.71 -3.93 2.83
C LEU A 113 6.68 -5.04 2.61
N PRO A 114 5.97 -5.47 3.67
CA PRO A 114 4.96 -6.51 3.58
C PRO A 114 3.65 -5.97 2.99
N VAL A 115 3.73 -5.46 1.76
CA VAL A 115 2.61 -4.88 1.01
C VAL A 115 2.61 -5.32 -0.46
N SER A 116 1.44 -5.38 -1.03
CA SER A 116 1.24 -5.58 -2.47
C SER A 116 0.37 -4.47 -3.04
N ASN A 117 0.40 -4.30 -4.36
CA ASN A 117 -0.41 -3.33 -5.10
C ASN A 117 -0.29 -1.88 -4.57
N TYR A 118 0.91 -1.53 -4.08
CA TYR A 118 1.15 -0.17 -3.60
C TYR A 118 1.15 0.83 -4.76
N THR A 119 0.34 1.86 -4.60
CA THR A 119 0.30 3.04 -5.46
C THR A 119 0.31 4.29 -4.59
N SER A 120 0.92 5.34 -5.07
CA SER A 120 1.02 6.60 -4.34
C SER A 120 0.97 7.80 -5.26
N THR A 121 0.51 8.93 -4.70
CA THR A 121 0.52 10.23 -5.37
C THR A 121 1.00 11.29 -4.39
N ILE A 122 1.92 12.12 -4.84
CA ILE A 122 2.32 13.35 -4.16
C ILE A 122 1.86 14.54 -4.98
N LYS A 123 1.28 15.54 -4.32
CA LYS A 123 0.74 16.74 -4.94
C LYS A 123 1.03 17.97 -4.10
N VAL A 124 1.34 19.09 -4.76
CA VAL A 124 1.49 20.40 -4.13
C VAL A 124 0.37 21.31 -4.61
N THR A 125 -0.30 21.97 -3.68
CA THR A 125 -1.37 22.93 -3.97
C THR A 125 -1.11 24.23 -3.24
N ALA A 126 -1.56 25.35 -3.79
CA ALA A 126 -1.51 26.63 -3.10
C ALA A 126 -2.42 26.62 -1.85
N ASN A 127 -1.92 27.18 -0.77
CA ASN A 127 -2.63 27.36 0.48
C ASN A 127 -2.49 28.83 0.95
N GLY A 128 -3.18 29.71 0.25
CA GLY A 128 -3.04 31.15 0.44
C GLY A 128 -1.82 31.76 -0.27
N LYS A 129 -1.56 33.04 0.01
CA LYS A 129 -0.48 33.80 -0.63
C LYS A 129 0.88 33.38 -0.07
N GLY A 130 1.75 32.82 -0.93
CA GLY A 130 3.11 32.44 -0.55
C GLY A 130 3.21 31.19 0.32
N SER A 131 2.15 30.39 0.40
CA SER A 131 2.11 29.14 1.17
C SER A 131 1.58 28.00 0.32
N SER A 132 1.97 26.77 0.64
CA SER A 132 1.55 25.56 -0.06
C SER A 132 1.21 24.43 0.90
N THR A 133 0.34 23.54 0.43
CA THR A 133 0.06 22.25 1.08
C THR A 133 0.61 21.14 0.21
N ILE A 134 1.43 20.27 0.81
CA ILE A 134 1.86 19.02 0.21
C ILE A 134 0.92 17.93 0.71
N THR A 135 0.32 17.16 -0.20
CA THR A 135 -0.50 15.99 0.13
C THR A 135 0.16 14.75 -0.46
N TRP A 136 0.39 13.75 0.38
CA TRP A 136 0.93 12.46 -0.02
C TRP A 136 -0.10 11.38 0.31
N THR A 137 -0.63 10.73 -0.73
CA THR A 137 -1.67 9.69 -0.60
C THR A 137 -1.12 8.35 -1.08
N GLY A 138 -1.63 7.27 -0.51
CA GLY A 138 -1.28 5.93 -0.95
C GLY A 138 -2.43 4.94 -0.79
N SER A 139 -2.34 3.86 -1.54
CA SER A 139 -3.20 2.69 -1.42
C SER A 139 -2.36 1.43 -1.54
N TYR A 140 -2.64 0.44 -0.71
CA TYR A 140 -1.90 -0.83 -0.71
C TYR A 140 -2.74 -1.96 -0.11
N LYS A 141 -2.33 -3.19 -0.36
CA LYS A 141 -2.84 -4.37 0.36
C LYS A 141 -1.74 -4.88 1.27
N PRO A 142 -1.94 -4.93 2.59
CA PRO A 142 -0.98 -5.54 3.50
C PRO A 142 -0.94 -7.06 3.28
N GLU A 143 0.19 -7.67 3.56
CA GLU A 143 0.27 -9.12 3.70
C GLU A 143 -0.54 -9.58 4.91
N PRO A 144 -1.19 -10.75 4.85
CA PRO A 144 -1.98 -11.27 5.96
C PRO A 144 -1.16 -11.34 7.27
N GLY A 145 -1.71 -10.76 8.34
CA GLY A 145 -1.06 -10.68 9.66
C GLY A 145 0.07 -9.65 9.76
N LYS A 146 0.28 -8.83 8.73
CA LYS A 146 1.29 -7.75 8.70
C LYS A 146 0.68 -6.36 8.62
N GLU A 147 -0.62 -6.23 8.81
CA GLU A 147 -1.38 -4.97 8.65
C GLU A 147 -0.79 -3.82 9.45
N LYS A 148 -0.48 -4.08 10.73
CA LYS A 148 0.12 -3.08 11.61
C LYS A 148 1.52 -2.67 11.13
N ALA A 149 2.39 -3.64 10.84
CA ALA A 149 3.75 -3.38 10.39
C ALA A 149 3.78 -2.61 9.06
N ALA A 150 2.91 -2.97 8.10
CA ALA A 150 2.76 -2.29 6.83
C ALA A 150 2.33 -0.83 7.01
N ASN A 151 1.31 -0.60 7.85
CA ASN A 151 0.80 0.73 8.13
C ASN A 151 1.84 1.62 8.84
N GLU A 152 2.53 1.11 9.85
CA GLU A 152 3.56 1.83 10.58
C GLU A 152 4.73 2.21 9.67
N ALA A 153 5.21 1.28 8.85
CA ALA A 153 6.31 1.53 7.93
C ALA A 153 5.97 2.62 6.90
N LEU A 154 4.82 2.52 6.24
CA LEU A 154 4.42 3.52 5.24
C LEU A 154 4.07 4.88 5.87
N SER A 155 3.37 4.90 7.01
CA SER A 155 3.09 6.14 7.74
C SER A 155 4.36 6.85 8.16
N GLY A 156 5.32 6.11 8.71
CA GLY A 156 6.60 6.65 9.14
C GLY A 156 7.40 7.27 7.99
N VAL A 157 7.39 6.64 6.81
CA VAL A 157 8.02 7.19 5.60
C VAL A 157 7.38 8.50 5.17
N TYR A 158 6.04 8.56 5.13
CA TYR A 158 5.33 9.79 4.74
C TYR A 158 5.56 10.92 5.72
N GLU A 159 5.48 10.63 7.01
CA GLU A 159 5.70 11.59 8.08
C GLU A 159 7.13 12.13 8.08
N ALA A 160 8.12 11.26 7.92
CA ALA A 160 9.52 11.66 7.85
C ALA A 160 9.79 12.58 6.65
N GLY A 161 9.27 12.24 5.47
CA GLY A 161 9.44 13.05 4.27
C GLY A 161 8.77 14.41 4.38
N LEU A 162 7.50 14.45 4.81
CA LEU A 162 6.77 15.71 4.98
C LEU A 162 7.39 16.62 6.06
N THR A 163 7.84 16.05 7.16
CA THR A 163 8.56 16.78 8.22
C THR A 163 9.86 17.40 7.69
N GLU A 164 10.65 16.65 6.91
CA GLU A 164 11.88 17.17 6.33
C GLU A 164 11.60 18.30 5.33
N ILE A 165 10.57 18.17 4.50
CA ILE A 165 10.17 19.24 3.58
C ILE A 165 9.78 20.48 4.36
N GLN A 166 8.95 20.36 5.43
CA GLN A 166 8.59 21.49 6.29
C GLN A 166 9.82 22.17 6.89
N ARG A 167 10.77 21.40 7.41
CA ARG A 167 12.02 21.90 8.00
C ARG A 167 12.83 22.74 7.02
N ARG A 168 12.85 22.37 5.73
CA ARG A 168 13.58 23.12 4.69
C ARG A 168 12.98 24.49 4.39
N PHE A 169 11.69 24.62 4.57
CA PHE A 169 10.96 25.87 4.33
C PHE A 169 10.60 26.64 5.62
N SER A 170 11.15 26.24 6.76
CA SER A 170 10.95 26.91 8.06
C SER A 170 12.03 27.94 8.41
N LYS A 171 13.00 28.16 7.49
CA LYS A 171 14.11 29.11 7.69
C LYS A 171 13.72 30.50 7.22
#